data_6198e9ecbeb863a428baebdf91159e20
#
_entry.id   6198e9ecbeb863a428baebdf91159e20
#
_cell.length_a   1.000
_cell.length_b   1.000
_cell.length_c   1.000
_cell.angle_alpha   90.00
_cell.angle_beta   90.00
_cell.angle_gamma   90.00
#
_symmetry.space_group_name_H-M   'P 1'
#
loop_
_entity.id
_entity.type
_entity.pdbx_description
1 polymer ?
#
loop_
_entity_poly.entity_id
_entity_poly.type
_entity_poly.pdbx_seq_one_letter_code
_entity_poly.pdbx_strand_id
1 'polypeptide(L)'
;MGKVIYRPKGKAREYSPWACNLYVGCSNDCSYCFNKRGVLGTVMGGPVPKLKSCIKDNFEAYSTFLSEVQRYRDEIVRDGGLLFSFSTDPCLPETVDLTMMCVSTATGMQIPCQILTKCTSWILNDKVTAQALLLSRDLLSVGFTLTGADDLEPGASPNSRRVEAMRFLHDRGFHTFASIEPVITFGDSLRMIRSAEPGCDLFKVGLLSGDRDAYAGYTMPDDLETFVEEVNGFLTKKGKPVYWKRSVSKALGHPVEGACCVGAGYDILNPSKTTRQ
;
A
#
# COMPACT_ATOMS: atom_id res chain seq x y z
N MET A 1 -2.62 -20.44 11.31
CA MET A 1 -2.39 -19.06 10.87
C MET A 1 -1.51 -18.40 11.91
N GLY A 2 -0.52 -17.60 11.51
CA GLY A 2 0.43 -16.99 12.43
C GLY A 2 -0.17 -15.86 13.26
N LYS A 3 0.53 -15.45 14.31
CA LYS A 3 0.15 -14.30 15.15
C LYS A 3 0.33 -12.97 14.40
N VAL A 4 1.37 -12.84 13.58
CA VAL A 4 1.72 -11.61 12.85
C VAL A 4 1.67 -11.76 11.33
N ILE A 5 2.04 -12.93 10.77
CA ILE A 5 1.96 -13.23 9.33
C ILE A 5 0.70 -14.03 9.03
N TYR A 6 -0.04 -13.60 8.01
CA TYR A 6 -1.32 -14.21 7.65
C TYR A 6 -1.68 -14.02 6.18
N ARG A 7 -2.66 -14.79 5.71
CA ARG A 7 -3.26 -14.62 4.39
C ARG A 7 -4.47 -13.67 4.48
N PRO A 8 -4.38 -12.45 3.95
CA PRO A 8 -5.49 -11.51 3.98
C PRO A 8 -6.66 -12.01 3.13
N LYS A 9 -7.87 -11.57 3.50
CA LYS A 9 -9.12 -11.85 2.76
C LYS A 9 -9.70 -10.56 2.17
N GLY A 10 -10.64 -10.70 1.25
CA GLY A 10 -11.34 -9.56 0.66
C GLY A 10 -10.41 -8.58 -0.05
N LYS A 11 -10.66 -7.27 0.13
CA LYS A 11 -9.93 -6.19 -0.55
C LYS A 11 -8.43 -6.13 -0.22
N ALA A 12 -8.04 -6.54 0.97
CA ALA A 12 -6.63 -6.58 1.36
C ALA A 12 -5.82 -7.58 0.51
N ARG A 13 -6.44 -8.69 0.07
CA ARG A 13 -5.81 -9.67 -0.81
C ARG A 13 -5.46 -9.12 -2.19
N GLU A 14 -6.10 -8.04 -2.62
CA GLU A 14 -5.78 -7.36 -3.89
C GLU A 14 -4.41 -6.66 -3.87
N TYR A 15 -3.83 -6.44 -2.70
CA TYR A 15 -2.47 -5.91 -2.56
C TYR A 15 -1.42 -7.00 -2.51
N SER A 16 -1.67 -8.04 -1.72
CA SER A 16 -0.73 -9.16 -1.55
C SER A 16 -1.45 -10.41 -1.02
N PRO A 17 -1.02 -11.62 -1.42
CA PRO A 17 -1.49 -12.89 -0.86
C PRO A 17 -1.09 -13.11 0.60
N TRP A 18 -0.01 -12.45 1.07
CA TRP A 18 0.50 -12.52 2.43
C TRP A 18 0.72 -11.13 3.02
N ALA A 19 0.45 -10.99 4.29
CA ALA A 19 0.65 -9.74 5.02
C ALA A 19 1.23 -9.97 6.41
N CYS A 20 2.00 -8.99 6.88
CA CYS A 20 2.50 -8.89 8.23
C CYS A 20 1.87 -7.69 8.94
N ASN A 21 1.21 -7.94 10.07
CA ASN A 21 0.69 -6.90 10.95
C ASN A 21 1.28 -7.09 12.35
N LEU A 22 2.18 -6.20 12.75
CA LEU A 22 2.79 -6.16 14.08
C LEU A 22 1.98 -5.30 15.04
N TYR A 23 1.40 -4.23 14.50
CA TYR A 23 0.72 -3.18 15.24
C TYR A 23 -0.77 -3.09 14.89
N VAL A 24 -1.52 -2.43 15.76
CA VAL A 24 -2.89 -1.94 15.57
C VAL A 24 -2.95 -0.46 15.95
N GLY A 25 -3.90 0.27 15.37
CA GLY A 25 -3.96 1.73 15.51
C GLY A 25 -3.02 2.45 14.54
N CYS A 26 -3.25 3.76 14.32
CA CYS A 26 -2.49 4.53 13.33
C CYS A 26 -2.60 6.02 13.63
N SER A 27 -1.47 6.72 13.77
CA SER A 27 -1.43 8.16 14.02
C SER A 27 -1.67 9.02 12.77
N ASN A 28 -1.78 8.45 11.56
CA ASN A 28 -2.21 9.18 10.38
C ASN A 28 -3.63 9.75 10.49
N ASP A 29 -4.45 9.18 11.33
CA ASP A 29 -5.80 9.61 11.70
C ASP A 29 -6.77 9.90 10.53
N CYS A 30 -6.60 9.21 9.40
CA CYS A 30 -7.43 9.42 8.21
C CYS A 30 -8.92 9.27 8.52
N SER A 31 -9.76 10.22 8.08
CA SER A 31 -11.20 10.23 8.35
C SER A 31 -11.94 9.05 7.69
N TYR A 32 -11.48 8.62 6.53
CA TYR A 32 -12.05 7.50 5.75
C TYR A 32 -11.52 6.11 6.15
N CYS A 33 -10.66 6.00 7.18
CA CYS A 33 -9.97 4.75 7.51
C CYS A 33 -10.94 3.64 7.92
N PHE A 34 -10.86 2.50 7.22
CA PHE A 34 -11.71 1.33 7.52
C PHE A 34 -11.43 0.74 8.91
N ASN A 35 -10.22 0.91 9.46
CA ASN A 35 -9.86 0.47 10.82
C ASN A 35 -10.57 1.25 11.92
N LYS A 36 -11.24 2.36 11.61
CA LYS A 36 -12.02 3.15 12.58
C LYS A 36 -13.49 2.74 12.66
N ARG A 37 -13.92 1.73 11.90
CA ARG A 37 -15.36 1.43 11.71
C ARG A 37 -15.77 0.06 12.19
N GLY A 38 -17.01 -0.01 12.69
CA GLY A 38 -17.64 -1.24 13.14
C GLY A 38 -16.78 -1.98 14.18
N VAL A 39 -16.85 -3.30 14.18
CA VAL A 39 -16.06 -4.16 15.07
C VAL A 39 -14.55 -3.97 14.89
N LEU A 40 -14.08 -3.64 13.69
CA LEU A 40 -12.67 -3.35 13.47
C LEU A 40 -12.21 -2.10 14.23
N GLY A 41 -13.08 -1.10 14.37
CA GLY A 41 -12.79 0.12 15.12
C GLY A 41 -12.49 -0.11 16.59
N THR A 42 -13.10 -1.11 17.21
CA THR A 42 -12.83 -1.46 18.61
C THR A 42 -11.54 -2.23 18.81
N VAL A 43 -11.08 -2.99 17.80
CA VAL A 43 -9.92 -3.89 17.90
C VAL A 43 -8.67 -3.28 17.26
N MET A 44 -8.83 -2.62 16.13
CA MET A 44 -7.74 -2.08 15.31
C MET A 44 -7.72 -0.56 15.25
N GLY A 45 -8.84 0.09 15.59
CA GLY A 45 -8.97 1.54 15.56
C GLY A 45 -8.35 2.16 16.81
N GLY A 46 -7.44 3.09 16.62
CA GLY A 46 -6.85 3.86 17.69
C GLY A 46 -5.92 4.91 17.11
N PRO A 47 -5.80 6.10 17.75
CA PRO A 47 -4.98 7.18 17.21
C PRO A 47 -3.47 6.96 17.40
N VAL A 48 -3.09 5.95 18.18
CA VAL A 48 -1.69 5.65 18.48
C VAL A 48 -1.40 4.19 18.14
N PRO A 49 -0.34 3.90 17.37
CA PRO A 49 0.09 2.54 17.10
C PRO A 49 0.48 1.80 18.40
N LYS A 50 0.02 0.57 18.52
CA LYS A 50 0.35 -0.33 19.63
C LYS A 50 0.63 -1.72 19.07
N LEU A 51 1.56 -2.45 19.67
CA LEU A 51 1.74 -3.87 19.35
C LEU A 51 0.41 -4.61 19.54
N LYS A 52 0.17 -5.63 18.75
CA LYS A 52 -1.01 -6.50 18.89
C LYS A 52 -1.06 -7.05 20.31
N SER A 53 -2.24 -7.19 20.89
CA SER A 53 -2.44 -7.63 22.29
C SER A 53 -1.84 -9.00 22.61
N CYS A 54 -1.55 -9.81 21.61
CA CYS A 54 -0.89 -11.12 21.77
C CYS A 54 0.65 -11.02 21.77
N ILE A 55 1.22 -9.82 21.75
CA ILE A 55 2.66 -9.54 21.71
C ILE A 55 3.00 -8.56 22.83
N LYS A 56 3.98 -8.92 23.64
CA LYS A 56 4.35 -8.18 24.85
C LYS A 56 5.23 -6.95 24.54
N ASP A 57 6.24 -7.14 23.69
CA ASP A 57 7.26 -6.13 23.38
C ASP A 57 7.86 -6.34 21.98
N ASN A 58 8.74 -5.43 21.57
CA ASN A 58 9.39 -5.49 20.26
C ASN A 58 10.26 -6.74 20.07
N PHE A 59 10.84 -7.27 21.14
CA PHE A 59 11.65 -8.48 21.06
C PHE A 59 10.76 -9.70 20.76
N GLU A 60 9.63 -9.84 21.44
CA GLU A 60 8.64 -10.90 21.14
C GLU A 60 8.04 -10.71 19.75
N ALA A 61 7.77 -9.47 19.34
CA ALA A 61 7.26 -9.16 18.01
C ALA A 61 8.22 -9.65 16.92
N TYR A 62 9.50 -9.31 17.03
CA TYR A 62 10.52 -9.74 16.08
C TYR A 62 10.77 -11.26 16.11
N SER A 63 10.85 -11.86 17.29
CA SER A 63 11.05 -13.30 17.44
C SER A 63 9.87 -14.08 16.84
N THR A 64 8.65 -13.60 17.05
CA THR A 64 7.45 -14.19 16.44
C THR A 64 7.48 -14.05 14.92
N PHE A 65 7.81 -12.86 14.42
CA PHE A 65 7.97 -12.61 12.99
C PHE A 65 9.01 -13.54 12.38
N LEU A 66 10.19 -13.67 12.99
CA LEU A 66 11.28 -14.51 12.50
C LEU A 66 10.84 -15.98 12.39
N SER A 67 10.22 -16.51 13.44
CA SER A 67 9.69 -17.88 13.44
C SER A 67 8.64 -18.10 12.35
N GLU A 68 7.72 -17.15 12.17
CA GLU A 68 6.64 -17.28 11.19
C GLU A 68 7.13 -17.09 9.75
N VAL A 69 8.05 -16.13 9.51
CA VAL A 69 8.60 -15.91 8.18
C VAL A 69 9.45 -17.08 7.70
N GLN A 70 10.21 -17.72 8.60
CA GLN A 70 10.93 -18.96 8.31
C GLN A 70 9.96 -20.09 7.96
N ARG A 71 8.91 -20.26 8.77
CA ARG A 71 7.91 -21.32 8.58
C ARG A 71 7.16 -21.21 7.26
N TYR A 72 6.81 -19.99 6.83
CA TYR A 72 5.99 -19.76 5.64
C TYR A 72 6.80 -19.30 4.42
N ARG A 73 8.12 -19.26 4.51
CA ARG A 73 9.01 -18.70 3.49
C ARG A 73 8.68 -19.15 2.07
N ASP A 74 8.67 -20.45 1.84
CA ASP A 74 8.50 -21.01 0.50
C ASP A 74 7.10 -20.72 -0.09
N GLU A 75 6.08 -20.68 0.77
CA GLU A 75 4.74 -20.30 0.36
C GLU A 75 4.66 -18.79 0.04
N ILE A 76 5.29 -17.93 0.85
CA ILE A 76 5.32 -16.49 0.65
C ILE A 76 6.04 -16.16 -0.66
N VAL A 77 7.20 -16.77 -0.91
CA VAL A 77 7.97 -16.57 -2.15
C VAL A 77 7.18 -17.04 -3.36
N ARG A 78 6.62 -18.25 -3.32
CA ARG A 78 5.81 -18.78 -4.41
C ARG A 78 4.59 -17.91 -4.73
N ASP A 79 3.97 -17.35 -3.70
CA ASP A 79 2.72 -16.58 -3.85
C ASP A 79 2.97 -15.07 -4.16
N GLY A 80 4.23 -14.62 -4.25
CA GLY A 80 4.59 -13.26 -4.72
C GLY A 80 4.99 -12.26 -3.63
N GLY A 81 5.21 -12.70 -2.38
CA GLY A 81 5.82 -11.87 -1.35
C GLY A 81 4.92 -11.48 -0.18
N LEU A 82 5.45 -10.60 0.67
CA LEU A 82 4.88 -10.19 1.95
C LEU A 82 4.64 -8.68 2.00
N LEU A 83 3.42 -8.25 2.35
CA LEU A 83 3.07 -6.84 2.50
C LEU A 83 3.10 -6.39 3.98
N PHE A 84 3.68 -5.24 4.24
CA PHE A 84 3.62 -4.47 5.49
C PHE A 84 2.81 -3.20 5.26
N SER A 85 1.77 -2.85 5.98
CA SER A 85 0.83 -3.64 6.77
C SER A 85 -0.59 -3.10 6.52
N PHE A 86 -1.64 -3.78 7.04
CA PHE A 86 -3.02 -3.32 6.85
C PHE A 86 -3.63 -2.70 8.11
N SER A 87 -3.13 -3.02 9.29
CA SER A 87 -3.72 -2.59 10.57
C SER A 87 -3.12 -1.29 11.12
N THR A 88 -2.02 -0.84 10.52
CA THR A 88 -1.34 0.43 10.84
C THR A 88 -0.52 0.87 9.64
N ASP A 89 -0.08 2.11 9.61
CA ASP A 89 0.96 2.54 8.67
C ASP A 89 2.32 1.98 9.16
N PRO A 90 3.07 1.26 8.32
CA PRO A 90 4.31 0.60 8.72
C PRO A 90 5.50 1.54 8.92
N CYS A 91 5.40 2.79 8.48
CA CYS A 91 6.51 3.75 8.44
C CYS A 91 6.28 4.99 9.32
N LEU A 92 5.38 4.92 10.29
CA LEU A 92 5.25 5.96 11.32
C LEU A 92 6.50 5.98 12.22
N PRO A 93 6.82 7.09 12.88
CA PRO A 93 7.93 7.14 13.84
C PRO A 93 7.90 6.00 14.86
N GLU A 94 6.70 5.59 15.29
CA GLU A 94 6.49 4.53 16.28
C GLU A 94 6.64 3.11 15.73
N THR A 95 6.59 2.92 14.40
CA THR A 95 6.52 1.59 13.79
C THR A 95 7.67 1.27 12.86
N VAL A 96 8.37 2.29 12.37
CA VAL A 96 9.34 2.16 11.29
C VAL A 96 10.54 1.27 11.64
N ASP A 97 11.09 1.40 12.84
CA ASP A 97 12.30 0.66 13.23
C ASP A 97 12.08 -0.85 13.20
N LEU A 98 11.03 -1.32 13.87
CA LEU A 98 10.69 -2.75 13.89
C LEU A 98 10.26 -3.24 12.50
N THR A 99 9.52 -2.42 11.75
CA THR A 99 9.12 -2.76 10.38
C THR A 99 10.34 -2.95 9.48
N MET A 100 11.30 -2.02 9.52
CA MET A 100 12.51 -2.10 8.68
C MET A 100 13.41 -3.27 9.07
N MET A 101 13.49 -3.60 10.35
CA MET A 101 14.19 -4.79 10.82
C MET A 101 13.55 -6.06 10.25
N CYS A 102 12.21 -6.16 10.25
CA CYS A 102 11.49 -7.29 9.67
C CYS A 102 11.63 -7.34 8.13
N VAL A 103 11.57 -6.21 7.44
CA VAL A 103 11.78 -6.11 5.98
C VAL A 103 13.19 -6.57 5.61
N SER A 104 14.22 -6.06 6.31
CA SER A 104 15.61 -6.44 6.06
C SER A 104 15.83 -7.94 6.28
N THR A 105 15.24 -8.52 7.32
CA THR A 105 15.29 -9.95 7.58
C THR A 105 14.62 -10.75 6.46
N ALA A 106 13.42 -10.37 6.04
CA ALA A 106 12.68 -11.06 4.98
C ALA A 106 13.42 -10.99 3.64
N THR A 107 13.90 -9.81 3.25
CA THR A 107 14.65 -9.64 1.98
C THR A 107 16.01 -10.38 2.03
N GLY A 108 16.68 -10.42 3.19
CA GLY A 108 17.87 -11.26 3.41
C GLY A 108 17.58 -12.75 3.23
N MET A 109 16.35 -13.19 3.47
CA MET A 109 15.87 -14.55 3.21
C MET A 109 15.33 -14.75 1.78
N GLN A 110 15.56 -13.78 0.88
CA GLN A 110 15.10 -13.79 -0.51
C GLN A 110 13.55 -13.78 -0.63
N ILE A 111 12.86 -13.11 0.28
CA ILE A 111 11.42 -12.93 0.25
C ILE A 111 11.12 -11.55 -0.33
N PRO A 112 10.36 -11.45 -1.43
CA PRO A 112 9.87 -10.17 -1.94
C PRO A 112 8.99 -9.48 -0.90
N CYS A 113 9.21 -8.17 -0.68
CA CYS A 113 8.47 -7.38 0.28
C CYS A 113 7.79 -6.18 -0.37
N GLN A 114 6.65 -5.80 0.17
CA GLN A 114 5.94 -4.58 -0.20
C GLN A 114 5.65 -3.75 1.04
N ILE A 115 5.86 -2.44 0.94
CA ILE A 115 5.45 -1.46 1.95
C ILE A 115 4.41 -0.53 1.31
N LEU A 116 3.32 -0.24 2.03
CA LEU A 116 2.38 0.81 1.65
C LEU A 116 2.23 1.79 2.80
N THR A 117 2.57 3.07 2.56
CA THR A 117 2.63 4.08 3.60
C THR A 117 2.07 5.44 3.15
N LYS A 118 1.76 6.29 4.13
CA LYS A 118 1.50 7.73 3.98
C LYS A 118 2.57 8.59 4.66
N CYS A 119 3.56 7.95 5.28
CA CYS A 119 4.64 8.63 6.02
C CYS A 119 5.90 8.73 5.14
N THR A 120 6.54 9.89 5.12
CA THR A 120 7.76 10.15 4.33
C THR A 120 8.98 10.50 5.17
N SER A 121 8.83 10.73 6.48
CA SER A 121 9.92 11.21 7.36
C SER A 121 11.09 10.23 7.40
N TRP A 122 10.83 8.94 7.37
CA TRP A 122 11.82 7.87 7.38
C TRP A 122 12.72 7.81 6.12
N ILE A 123 12.28 8.42 5.01
CA ILE A 123 13.05 8.49 3.75
C ILE A 123 13.77 9.83 3.64
N LEU A 124 13.03 10.92 3.86
CA LEU A 124 13.51 12.26 3.55
C LEU A 124 14.37 12.86 4.67
N ASN A 125 14.20 12.36 5.90
CA ASN A 125 14.87 12.89 7.09
C ASN A 125 15.93 11.94 7.67
N ASP A 126 15.90 10.64 7.34
CA ASP A 126 16.80 9.63 7.92
C ASP A 126 17.67 8.95 6.85
N LYS A 127 18.92 9.40 6.77
CA LYS A 127 19.91 8.85 5.83
C LYS A 127 20.31 7.40 6.16
N VAL A 128 20.25 6.99 7.42
CA VAL A 128 20.68 5.66 7.87
C VAL A 128 19.67 4.61 7.43
N THR A 129 18.38 4.88 7.65
CA THR A 129 17.30 4.00 7.20
C THR A 129 17.27 3.89 5.68
N ALA A 130 17.46 5.01 4.97
CA ALA A 130 17.53 5.01 3.51
C ALA A 130 18.72 4.17 2.98
N GLN A 131 19.86 4.19 3.65
CA GLN A 131 21.05 3.40 3.25
C GLN A 131 20.87 1.91 3.54
N ALA A 132 20.26 1.53 4.66
CA ALA A 132 19.94 0.15 4.98
C ALA A 132 18.94 -0.46 3.96
N LEU A 133 18.00 0.32 3.48
CA LEU A 133 17.03 -0.08 2.46
C LEU A 133 17.69 -0.38 1.10
N LEU A 134 18.79 0.26 0.74
CA LEU A 134 19.48 0.00 -0.53
C LEU A 134 19.89 -1.47 -0.68
N LEU A 135 20.16 -2.17 0.41
CA LEU A 135 20.46 -3.60 0.39
C LEU A 135 19.25 -4.48 0.06
N SER A 136 18.05 -3.96 0.26
CA SER A 136 16.78 -4.65 -0.01
C SER A 136 16.14 -4.25 -1.35
N ARG A 137 16.75 -3.35 -2.10
CA ARG A 137 16.17 -2.68 -3.27
C ARG A 137 15.54 -3.63 -4.28
N ASP A 138 16.23 -4.71 -4.63
CA ASP A 138 15.79 -5.63 -5.68
C ASP A 138 14.61 -6.54 -5.26
N LEU A 139 14.33 -6.59 -3.95
CA LEU A 139 13.25 -7.39 -3.36
C LEU A 139 12.22 -6.55 -2.62
N LEU A 140 12.32 -5.21 -2.67
CA LEU A 140 11.41 -4.31 -1.98
C LEU A 140 10.72 -3.36 -2.96
N SER A 141 9.39 -3.40 -2.95
CA SER A 141 8.59 -2.35 -3.58
C SER A 141 7.97 -1.44 -2.52
N VAL A 142 8.03 -0.13 -2.76
CA VAL A 142 7.50 0.89 -1.85
C VAL A 142 6.34 1.64 -2.50
N GLY A 143 5.18 1.57 -1.87
CA GLY A 143 3.98 2.25 -2.31
C GLY A 143 3.59 3.41 -1.42
N PHE A 144 2.97 4.41 -2.03
CA PHE A 144 2.37 5.53 -1.32
C PHE A 144 0.88 5.61 -1.65
N THR A 145 0.06 5.82 -0.60
CA THR A 145 -1.34 6.20 -0.83
C THR A 145 -1.37 7.66 -1.25
N LEU A 146 -2.05 7.95 -2.34
CA LEU A 146 -2.17 9.30 -2.92
C LEU A 146 -3.65 9.59 -3.20
N THR A 147 -4.31 10.25 -2.26
CA THR A 147 -5.73 10.63 -2.38
C THR A 147 -5.91 12.02 -2.97
N GLY A 148 -4.90 12.88 -2.80
CA GLY A 148 -4.98 14.31 -3.13
C GLY A 148 -5.78 15.15 -2.13
N ALA A 149 -6.29 14.54 -1.05
CA ALA A 149 -7.14 15.16 -0.02
C ALA A 149 -6.42 15.16 1.34
N ASP A 150 -5.46 16.07 1.51
CA ASP A 150 -4.63 16.16 2.73
C ASP A 150 -5.45 16.48 3.99
N ASP A 151 -6.55 17.21 3.85
CA ASP A 151 -7.50 17.55 4.91
C ASP A 151 -8.20 16.33 5.52
N LEU A 152 -8.32 15.26 4.77
CA LEU A 152 -8.87 13.98 5.26
C LEU A 152 -7.82 13.07 5.93
N GLU A 153 -6.55 13.49 5.95
CA GLU A 153 -5.39 12.71 6.40
C GLU A 153 -4.50 13.52 7.37
N PRO A 154 -5.03 14.06 8.47
CA PRO A 154 -4.39 15.11 9.27
C PRO A 154 -3.04 14.72 9.90
N GLY A 155 -2.81 13.44 10.16
CA GLY A 155 -1.56 12.92 10.73
C GLY A 155 -0.59 12.38 9.70
N ALA A 156 -0.96 12.34 8.42
CA ALA A 156 -0.12 11.80 7.36
C ALA A 156 0.79 12.88 6.75
N SER A 157 1.87 12.47 6.10
CA SER A 157 2.65 13.40 5.28
C SER A 157 1.80 13.93 4.12
N PRO A 158 1.91 15.22 3.73
CA PRO A 158 1.16 15.76 2.58
C PRO A 158 1.36 14.94 1.30
N ASN A 159 0.36 14.86 0.44
CA ASN A 159 0.41 14.12 -0.82
C ASN A 159 1.59 14.57 -1.71
N SER A 160 1.93 15.87 -1.73
CA SER A 160 3.09 16.40 -2.45
C SER A 160 4.41 15.81 -1.95
N ARG A 161 4.56 15.64 -0.64
CA ARG A 161 5.76 15.01 -0.03
C ARG A 161 5.83 13.52 -0.32
N ARG A 162 4.68 12.83 -0.40
CA ARG A 162 4.64 11.41 -0.78
C ARG A 162 5.07 11.22 -2.24
N VAL A 163 4.66 12.11 -3.15
CA VAL A 163 5.12 12.11 -4.55
C VAL A 163 6.63 12.37 -4.63
N GLU A 164 7.14 13.32 -3.86
CA GLU A 164 8.59 13.60 -3.76
C GLU A 164 9.37 12.37 -3.28
N ALA A 165 8.91 11.74 -2.20
CA ALA A 165 9.52 10.53 -1.64
C ALA A 165 9.48 9.35 -2.61
N MET A 166 8.37 9.18 -3.34
CA MET A 166 8.25 8.17 -4.39
C MET A 166 9.30 8.37 -5.48
N ARG A 167 9.43 9.59 -6.01
CA ARG A 167 10.43 9.93 -7.02
C ARG A 167 11.85 9.71 -6.49
N PHE A 168 12.13 10.14 -5.27
CA PHE A 168 13.42 9.95 -4.62
C PHE A 168 13.84 8.47 -4.55
N LEU A 169 12.90 7.57 -4.24
CA LEU A 169 13.15 6.12 -4.20
C LEU A 169 13.32 5.55 -5.61
N HIS A 170 12.43 5.91 -6.53
CA HIS A 170 12.50 5.47 -7.92
C HIS A 170 13.83 5.84 -8.59
N ASP A 171 14.32 7.07 -8.40
CA ASP A 171 15.60 7.55 -8.92
C ASP A 171 16.81 6.77 -8.35
N ARG A 172 16.60 6.03 -7.24
CA ARG A 172 17.59 5.14 -6.61
C ARG A 172 17.39 3.67 -6.97
N GLY A 173 16.51 3.40 -7.93
CA GLY A 173 16.27 2.08 -8.47
C GLY A 173 15.34 1.19 -7.64
N PHE A 174 14.57 1.76 -6.69
CA PHE A 174 13.49 1.03 -6.05
C PHE A 174 12.28 0.92 -6.98
N HIS A 175 11.60 -0.20 -6.91
CA HIS A 175 10.26 -0.32 -7.50
C HIS A 175 9.24 0.42 -6.64
N THR A 176 8.45 1.28 -7.28
CA THR A 176 7.47 2.12 -6.57
C THR A 176 6.06 1.95 -7.13
N PHE A 177 5.05 2.07 -6.26
CA PHE A 177 3.67 2.04 -6.72
C PHE A 177 2.81 3.10 -6.02
N ALA A 178 1.82 3.60 -6.74
CA ALA A 178 0.83 4.53 -6.22
C ALA A 178 -0.48 3.78 -5.89
N SER A 179 -0.96 3.92 -4.66
CA SER A 179 -2.30 3.51 -4.28
C SER A 179 -3.23 4.72 -4.34
N ILE A 180 -3.97 4.87 -5.43
CA ILE A 180 -5.02 5.88 -5.61
C ILE A 180 -6.30 5.30 -4.99
N GLU A 181 -6.29 5.15 -3.68
CA GLU A 181 -7.38 4.58 -2.90
C GLU A 181 -7.43 5.15 -1.48
N PRO A 182 -8.58 5.71 -1.10
CA PRO A 182 -9.79 5.84 -1.92
C PRO A 182 -9.69 6.96 -2.96
N VAL A 183 -10.33 6.76 -4.11
CA VAL A 183 -10.69 7.87 -5.00
C VAL A 183 -11.68 8.74 -4.24
N ILE A 184 -11.32 9.98 -3.92
CA ILE A 184 -12.19 10.96 -3.24
C ILE A 184 -12.89 11.81 -4.28
N THR A 185 -12.14 12.48 -5.15
CA THR A 185 -12.64 13.13 -6.35
C THR A 185 -11.87 12.64 -7.57
N PHE A 186 -12.49 12.70 -8.74
CA PHE A 186 -11.78 12.30 -9.98
C PHE A 186 -10.67 13.29 -10.31
N GLY A 187 -10.91 14.59 -10.11
CA GLY A 187 -9.92 15.63 -10.37
C GLY A 187 -8.66 15.46 -9.51
N ASP A 188 -8.80 15.22 -8.22
CA ASP A 188 -7.66 14.98 -7.33
C ASP A 188 -6.92 13.70 -7.69
N SER A 189 -7.65 12.63 -7.99
CA SER A 189 -7.07 11.36 -8.39
C SER A 189 -6.27 11.47 -9.69
N LEU A 190 -6.79 12.15 -10.71
CA LEU A 190 -6.08 12.44 -11.95
C LEU A 190 -4.84 13.31 -11.72
N ARG A 191 -4.95 14.32 -10.87
CA ARG A 191 -3.82 15.16 -10.47
C ARG A 191 -2.72 14.34 -9.81
N MET A 192 -3.08 13.42 -8.89
CA MET A 192 -2.13 12.55 -8.22
C MET A 192 -1.47 11.56 -9.18
N ILE A 193 -2.24 10.93 -10.08
CA ILE A 193 -1.71 10.01 -11.10
C ILE A 193 -0.69 10.73 -11.98
N ARG A 194 -1.03 11.93 -12.49
CA ARG A 194 -0.12 12.72 -13.33
C ARG A 194 1.14 13.16 -12.58
N SER A 195 1.00 13.56 -11.32
CA SER A 195 2.14 13.99 -10.49
C SER A 195 3.07 12.85 -10.13
N ALA A 196 2.54 11.66 -9.89
CA ALA A 196 3.30 10.48 -9.49
C ALA A 196 3.94 9.75 -10.69
N GLU A 197 3.41 9.92 -11.91
CA GLU A 197 3.79 9.13 -13.09
C GLU A 197 5.30 9.03 -13.32
N PRO A 198 6.11 10.11 -13.22
CA PRO A 198 7.55 10.02 -13.48
C PRO A 198 8.31 9.10 -12.51
N GLY A 199 7.80 8.91 -11.30
CA GLY A 199 8.45 8.11 -10.26
C GLY A 199 7.63 6.89 -9.83
N CYS A 200 6.73 6.38 -10.69
CA CYS A 200 5.80 5.30 -10.34
C CYS A 200 5.83 4.18 -11.38
N ASP A 201 5.98 2.94 -10.94
CA ASP A 201 6.03 1.75 -11.81
C ASP A 201 4.69 1.04 -11.92
N LEU A 202 3.76 1.26 -10.97
CA LEU A 202 2.44 0.63 -10.97
C LEU A 202 1.41 1.53 -10.27
N PHE A 203 0.27 1.73 -10.90
CA PHE A 203 -0.88 2.38 -10.27
C PHE A 203 -1.91 1.34 -9.81
N LYS A 204 -2.41 1.47 -8.58
CA LYS A 204 -3.52 0.69 -8.04
C LYS A 204 -4.65 1.65 -7.71
N VAL A 205 -5.76 1.57 -8.44
CA VAL A 205 -6.87 2.52 -8.32
C VAL A 205 -8.10 1.85 -7.73
N GLY A 206 -8.68 2.45 -6.70
CA GLY A 206 -9.83 1.86 -6.01
C GLY A 206 -10.76 2.88 -5.36
N LEU A 207 -12.04 2.54 -5.33
CA LEU A 207 -13.06 3.36 -4.69
C LEU A 207 -13.10 3.14 -3.17
N LEU A 208 -13.68 4.10 -2.46
CA LEU A 208 -13.88 4.06 -1.03
C LEU A 208 -14.52 2.74 -0.58
N SER A 209 -14.00 2.19 0.51
CA SER A 209 -14.49 0.94 1.11
C SER A 209 -15.47 1.22 2.23
N GLY A 210 -16.53 0.41 2.32
CA GLY A 210 -17.53 0.48 3.38
C GLY A 210 -18.75 1.31 2.99
N ASP A 211 -19.50 1.73 4.00
CA ASP A 211 -20.67 2.58 3.84
C ASP A 211 -20.22 3.97 3.39
N ARG A 212 -20.57 4.32 2.16
CA ARG A 212 -20.21 5.59 1.53
C ARG A 212 -21.01 6.76 2.10
N ASP A 213 -22.23 6.47 2.52
CA ASP A 213 -23.15 7.46 3.09
C ASP A 213 -22.69 7.93 4.48
N ALA A 214 -21.82 7.16 5.13
CA ALA A 214 -21.20 7.54 6.40
C ALA A 214 -20.14 8.66 6.27
N TYR A 215 -19.78 9.06 5.04
CA TYR A 215 -18.91 10.21 4.79
C TYR A 215 -19.74 11.40 4.36
N ALA A 216 -19.95 12.34 5.28
CA ALA A 216 -20.54 13.62 4.93
C ALA A 216 -19.73 14.26 3.79
N GLY A 217 -20.35 14.40 2.61
CA GLY A 217 -19.74 15.00 1.44
C GLY A 217 -19.05 14.05 0.45
N TYR A 218 -19.02 12.73 0.68
CA TYR A 218 -18.61 11.81 -0.36
C TYR A 218 -19.79 11.48 -1.27
N THR A 219 -19.80 12.07 -2.45
CA THR A 219 -20.65 11.63 -3.56
C THR A 219 -19.79 10.79 -4.51
N MET A 220 -20.33 9.65 -4.95
CA MET A 220 -19.70 8.95 -6.07
C MET A 220 -19.75 9.92 -7.27
N PRO A 221 -18.62 10.24 -7.89
CA PRO A 221 -18.63 11.10 -9.06
C PRO A 221 -19.47 10.48 -10.16
N ASP A 222 -20.27 11.30 -10.84
CA ASP A 222 -21.32 10.85 -11.77
C ASP A 222 -20.79 10.19 -13.07
N ASP A 223 -19.45 10.23 -13.31
CA ASP A 223 -18.87 9.75 -14.57
C ASP A 223 -17.62 8.89 -14.34
N LEU A 224 -17.83 7.73 -13.71
CA LEU A 224 -16.75 6.77 -13.45
C LEU A 224 -16.15 6.20 -14.74
N GLU A 225 -16.94 6.03 -15.79
CA GLU A 225 -16.47 5.51 -17.09
C GLU A 225 -15.48 6.49 -17.72
N THR A 226 -15.84 7.78 -17.83
CA THR A 226 -14.95 8.81 -18.37
C THR A 226 -13.66 8.92 -17.55
N PHE A 227 -13.73 8.83 -16.21
CA PHE A 227 -12.53 8.80 -15.37
C PHE A 227 -11.62 7.61 -15.70
N VAL A 228 -12.19 6.43 -15.86
CA VAL A 228 -11.44 5.21 -16.23
C VAL A 228 -10.79 5.35 -17.61
N GLU A 229 -11.55 5.86 -18.59
CA GLU A 229 -11.03 6.10 -19.95
C GLU A 229 -9.88 7.13 -19.96
N GLU A 230 -10.01 8.21 -19.22
CA GLU A 230 -8.97 9.24 -19.13
C GLU A 230 -7.68 8.70 -18.49
N VAL A 231 -7.80 7.96 -17.37
CA VAL A 231 -6.67 7.31 -16.71
C VAL A 231 -6.00 6.29 -17.64
N ASN A 232 -6.78 5.40 -18.24
CA ASN A 232 -6.27 4.40 -19.18
C ASN A 232 -5.58 5.04 -20.39
N GLY A 233 -6.18 6.08 -20.97
CA GLY A 233 -5.61 6.83 -22.09
C GLY A 233 -4.27 7.49 -21.73
N PHE A 234 -4.20 8.10 -20.55
CA PHE A 234 -2.97 8.72 -20.06
C PHE A 234 -1.87 7.68 -19.78
N LEU A 235 -2.18 6.62 -19.00
CA LEU A 235 -1.19 5.63 -18.59
C LEU A 235 -0.72 4.75 -19.76
N THR A 236 -1.59 4.45 -20.73
CA THR A 236 -1.21 3.75 -21.98
C THR A 236 -0.17 4.56 -22.76
N LYS A 237 -0.39 5.87 -22.93
CA LYS A 237 0.58 6.77 -23.61
C LYS A 237 1.92 6.83 -22.89
N LYS A 238 1.92 6.60 -21.57
CA LYS A 238 3.14 6.62 -20.73
C LYS A 238 3.78 5.23 -20.56
N GLY A 239 3.14 4.18 -21.05
CA GLY A 239 3.60 2.79 -20.89
C GLY A 239 3.55 2.30 -19.43
N LYS A 240 2.70 2.91 -18.58
CA LYS A 240 2.61 2.60 -17.16
C LYS A 240 1.45 1.66 -16.87
N PRO A 241 1.65 0.55 -16.14
CA PRO A 241 0.59 -0.38 -15.79
C PRO A 241 -0.37 0.18 -14.73
N VAL A 242 -1.65 -0.20 -14.84
CA VAL A 242 -2.68 0.10 -13.84
C VAL A 242 -3.44 -1.15 -13.45
N TYR A 243 -3.58 -1.37 -12.15
CA TYR A 243 -4.49 -2.34 -11.58
C TYR A 243 -5.75 -1.64 -11.07
N TRP A 244 -6.86 -1.91 -11.72
CA TRP A 244 -8.18 -1.47 -11.29
C TRP A 244 -8.75 -2.43 -10.25
N LYS A 245 -8.99 -1.94 -9.05
CA LYS A 245 -9.50 -2.77 -7.97
C LYS A 245 -10.95 -3.18 -8.23
N ARG A 246 -11.34 -4.30 -7.65
CA ARG A 246 -12.71 -4.84 -7.77
C ARG A 246 -13.81 -3.85 -7.40
N SER A 247 -13.50 -2.87 -6.53
CA SER A 247 -14.46 -1.80 -6.19
C SER A 247 -14.86 -0.97 -7.41
N VAL A 248 -13.95 -0.76 -8.36
CA VAL A 248 -14.21 -0.02 -9.62
C VAL A 248 -15.05 -0.89 -10.54
N SER A 249 -14.60 -2.10 -10.86
CA SER A 249 -15.35 -3.03 -11.73
C SER A 249 -16.77 -3.32 -11.21
N LYS A 250 -16.92 -3.43 -9.87
CA LYS A 250 -18.25 -3.59 -9.26
C LYS A 250 -19.14 -2.36 -9.44
N ALA A 251 -18.56 -1.16 -9.39
CA ALA A 251 -19.33 0.07 -9.58
C ALA A 251 -19.75 0.29 -11.04
N LEU A 252 -18.89 -0.11 -11.99
CA LEU A 252 -19.18 -0.09 -13.43
C LEU A 252 -20.14 -1.21 -13.86
N GLY A 253 -20.20 -2.32 -13.14
CA GLY A 253 -20.94 -3.51 -13.53
C GLY A 253 -20.19 -4.45 -14.50
N HIS A 254 -18.96 -4.09 -14.90
CA HIS A 254 -18.12 -4.89 -15.79
C HIS A 254 -16.62 -4.74 -15.42
N PRO A 255 -15.74 -5.67 -15.84
CA PRO A 255 -14.30 -5.54 -15.71
C PRO A 255 -13.78 -4.30 -16.47
N VAL A 256 -12.72 -3.69 -15.94
CA VAL A 256 -11.99 -2.63 -16.67
C VAL A 256 -10.91 -3.29 -17.52
N GLU A 257 -10.93 -3.03 -18.81
CA GLU A 257 -9.98 -3.52 -19.79
C GLU A 257 -9.21 -2.37 -20.43
N GLY A 258 -8.02 -2.66 -20.94
CA GLY A 258 -7.18 -1.68 -21.63
C GLY A 258 -5.74 -2.14 -21.76
N ALA A 259 -4.98 -1.54 -22.68
CA ALA A 259 -3.61 -1.93 -22.99
C ALA A 259 -2.65 -1.79 -21.80
N CYS A 260 -2.94 -0.88 -20.87
CA CYS A 260 -2.16 -0.68 -19.64
C CYS A 260 -2.71 -1.47 -18.44
N CYS A 261 -3.86 -2.15 -18.56
CA CYS A 261 -4.48 -2.85 -17.45
C CYS A 261 -3.73 -4.14 -17.12
N VAL A 262 -3.53 -4.37 -15.81
CA VAL A 262 -2.88 -5.57 -15.29
C VAL A 262 -3.75 -6.22 -14.20
N GLY A 263 -3.54 -7.52 -13.96
CA GLY A 263 -4.25 -8.26 -12.91
C GLY A 263 -3.70 -8.00 -11.50
N ALA A 264 -4.44 -8.44 -10.48
CA ALA A 264 -4.05 -8.34 -9.06
C ALA A 264 -2.72 -9.03 -8.73
N GLY A 265 -2.32 -10.02 -9.52
CA GLY A 265 -1.05 -10.76 -9.37
C GLY A 265 0.12 -10.16 -10.13
N TYR A 266 0.02 -8.92 -10.62
CA TYR A 266 1.12 -8.27 -11.33
C TYR A 266 2.35 -8.17 -10.45
N ASP A 267 3.47 -8.75 -10.93
CA ASP A 267 4.75 -8.74 -10.22
C ASP A 267 5.55 -7.49 -10.61
N ILE A 268 5.49 -6.47 -9.76
CA ILE A 268 6.20 -5.20 -9.98
C ILE A 268 7.73 -5.36 -9.97
N LEU A 269 8.25 -6.37 -9.26
CA LEU A 269 9.69 -6.65 -9.18
C LEU A 269 10.18 -7.40 -10.43
N ASN A 270 9.27 -8.11 -11.13
CA ASN A 270 9.59 -8.87 -12.34
C ASN A 270 8.49 -8.71 -13.40
N PRO A 271 8.33 -7.52 -14.00
CA PRO A 271 7.23 -7.24 -14.93
C PRO A 271 7.18 -8.19 -16.13
N SER A 272 8.33 -8.73 -16.56
CA SER A 272 8.43 -9.65 -17.69
C SER A 272 7.85 -11.05 -17.43
N LYS A 273 7.67 -11.44 -16.15
CA LYS A 273 7.08 -12.74 -15.77
C LYS A 273 5.55 -12.71 -15.76
N THR A 274 4.96 -11.54 -15.77
CA THR A 274 3.50 -11.40 -15.72
C THR A 274 2.96 -11.42 -17.15
N THR A 275 2.34 -12.54 -17.54
CA THR A 275 1.59 -12.63 -18.81
C THR A 275 0.50 -11.54 -18.80
N ARG A 276 0.52 -10.65 -19.80
CA ARG A 276 -0.59 -9.71 -20.03
C ARG A 276 -1.85 -10.56 -20.28
N GLN A 277 -2.82 -10.43 -19.40
CA GLN A 277 -4.13 -11.05 -19.58
C GLN A 277 -4.92 -10.28 -20.60
#